data_63ddee10ee5895be4d137dc2c7fda499
#
_entry.id   63ddee10ee5895be4d137dc2c7fda499
#
_cell.length_a   1.000
_cell.length_b   1.000
_cell.length_c   1.000
_cell.angle_alpha   90.00
_cell.angle_beta   90.00
_cell.angle_gamma   90.00
#
_symmetry.space_group_name_H-M   'P 1'
#
loop_
_entity.id
_entity.type
_entity.pdbx_description
1 polymer ?
#
loop_
_entity_poly.entity_id
_entity_poly.type
_entity_poly.pdbx_seq_one_letter_code
_entity_poly.pdbx_strand_id
1 'polypeptide(L)'
;MATIHMPNMSDNSSSAYNEKVVESYLKAIQLIDDRVTPFLGKTTTRVLVQGASKRVSKDYPFLHFLEKMPYTEVVPAVITEQWSSISPQELSKGLKALLQECFVGLRELTGELIGPPLLDEVTRQLEQMP
;
A
#
# COMPACT_ATOMS: atom_id res chain seq x y z
N MET A 1 -1.77 -12.00 37.11
CA MET A 1 -3.02 -11.39 36.64
C MET A 1 -2.79 -10.44 35.47
N ALA A 2 -1.93 -9.48 35.65
CA ALA A 2 -1.61 -8.55 34.58
C ALA A 2 -1.11 -9.24 33.33
N THR A 3 -0.35 -10.32 33.47
CA THR A 3 0.20 -11.06 32.35
C THR A 3 -0.87 -11.70 31.46
N ILE A 4 -2.03 -11.99 32.03
CA ILE A 4 -3.12 -12.60 31.25
C ILE A 4 -3.68 -11.64 30.22
N HIS A 5 -3.72 -10.36 30.55
CA HIS A 5 -4.25 -9.34 29.66
C HIS A 5 -3.23 -8.89 28.61
N MET A 6 -1.95 -8.98 28.91
CA MET A 6 -0.89 -8.48 28.04
C MET A 6 -0.90 -9.09 26.63
N PRO A 7 -1.02 -10.42 26.47
CA PRO A 7 -1.07 -10.99 25.13
C PRO A 7 -2.25 -10.49 24.30
N ASN A 8 -3.42 -10.37 24.92
CA ASN A 8 -4.63 -9.88 24.23
C ASN A 8 -4.45 -8.44 23.81
N MET A 9 -3.88 -7.62 24.66
CA MET A 9 -3.62 -6.22 24.34
C MET A 9 -2.60 -6.10 23.22
N SER A 10 -1.59 -6.94 23.21
CA SER A 10 -0.59 -7.00 22.14
C SER A 10 -1.24 -7.34 20.82
N ASP A 11 -2.11 -8.34 20.78
CA ASP A 11 -2.80 -8.76 19.57
C ASP A 11 -3.68 -7.65 19.03
N ASN A 12 -4.43 -6.99 19.92
CA ASN A 12 -5.28 -5.87 19.54
C ASN A 12 -4.46 -4.70 19.03
N SER A 13 -3.34 -4.42 19.67
CA SER A 13 -2.44 -3.35 19.24
C SER A 13 -1.85 -3.65 17.86
N SER A 14 -1.47 -4.90 17.59
CA SER A 14 -0.94 -5.31 16.29
C SER A 14 -2.00 -5.17 15.20
N SER A 15 -3.24 -5.58 15.47
CA SER A 15 -4.34 -5.43 14.52
C SER A 15 -4.61 -3.96 14.20
N ALA A 16 -4.67 -3.12 15.22
CA ALA A 16 -4.90 -1.69 15.05
C ALA A 16 -3.75 -1.05 14.27
N TYR A 17 -2.51 -1.44 14.58
CA TYR A 17 -1.34 -0.95 13.87
C TYR A 17 -1.39 -1.36 12.41
N ASN A 18 -1.68 -2.64 12.13
CA ASN A 18 -1.76 -3.15 10.76
C ASN A 18 -2.84 -2.44 9.96
N GLU A 19 -3.99 -2.17 10.56
CA GLU A 19 -5.06 -1.44 9.89
C GLU A 19 -4.61 -0.03 9.50
N LYS A 20 -3.91 0.67 10.40
CA LYS A 20 -3.39 2.01 10.11
C LYS A 20 -2.33 1.97 9.02
N VAL A 21 -1.46 0.97 9.03
CA VAL A 21 -0.45 0.80 7.98
C VAL A 21 -1.13 0.57 6.63
N VAL A 22 -2.08 -0.34 6.56
CA VAL A 22 -2.84 -0.62 5.34
C VAL A 22 -3.55 0.64 4.84
N GLU A 23 -4.23 1.34 5.73
CA GLU A 23 -4.93 2.57 5.39
C GLU A 23 -3.99 3.62 4.83
N SER A 24 -2.83 3.81 5.48
CA SER A 24 -1.85 4.80 5.04
C SER A 24 -1.31 4.49 3.65
N TYR A 25 -1.01 3.23 3.36
CA TYR A 25 -0.52 2.84 2.04
C TYR A 25 -1.61 2.93 0.97
N LEU A 26 -2.85 2.59 1.30
CA LEU A 26 -3.95 2.76 0.36
C LEU A 26 -4.19 4.23 0.04
N LYS A 27 -4.06 5.11 1.02
CA LYS A 27 -4.13 6.56 0.80
C LYS A 27 -2.99 7.04 -0.09
N ALA A 28 -1.80 6.48 0.08
CA ALA A 28 -0.65 6.81 -0.76
C ALA A 28 -0.90 6.40 -2.21
N ILE A 29 -1.46 5.21 -2.43
CA ILE A 29 -1.81 4.75 -3.77
C ILE A 29 -2.90 5.64 -4.37
N GLN A 30 -3.88 6.04 -3.56
CA GLN A 30 -4.92 6.96 -4.00
C GLN A 30 -4.35 8.31 -4.41
N LEU A 31 -3.36 8.79 -3.67
CA LEU A 31 -2.68 10.04 -4.00
C LEU A 31 -1.97 9.93 -5.35
N ILE A 32 -1.32 8.80 -5.61
CA ILE A 32 -0.70 8.53 -6.91
C ILE A 32 -1.77 8.60 -8.00
N ASP A 33 -2.90 7.94 -7.78
CA ASP A 33 -4.01 7.97 -8.73
C ASP A 33 -4.48 9.39 -9.01
N ASP A 34 -4.70 10.16 -7.95
CA ASP A 34 -5.20 11.53 -8.05
C ASP A 34 -4.24 12.44 -8.83
N ARG A 35 -2.93 12.24 -8.68
CA ARG A 35 -1.92 13.07 -9.34
C ARG A 35 -1.59 12.61 -10.75
N VAL A 36 -1.70 11.32 -11.03
CA VAL A 36 -1.27 10.73 -12.30
C VAL A 36 -2.40 10.68 -13.32
N THR A 37 -3.61 10.40 -12.88
CA THR A 37 -4.76 10.26 -13.78
C THR A 37 -4.99 11.46 -14.68
N PRO A 38 -4.83 12.73 -14.22
CA PRO A 38 -4.99 13.87 -15.11
C PRO A 38 -4.02 13.88 -16.31
N PHE A 39 -2.88 13.21 -16.18
CA PHE A 39 -1.87 13.17 -17.23
C PHE A 39 -1.95 11.92 -18.07
N LEU A 40 -2.14 10.75 -17.45
CA LEU A 40 -2.07 9.45 -18.12
C LEU A 40 -3.42 8.82 -18.39
N GLY A 41 -4.46 9.31 -17.74
CA GLY A 41 -5.78 8.72 -17.83
C GLY A 41 -6.00 7.60 -16.82
N LYS A 42 -7.26 7.32 -16.57
CA LYS A 42 -7.68 6.37 -15.55
C LYS A 42 -7.22 4.94 -15.83
N THR A 43 -7.34 4.52 -17.08
CA THR A 43 -6.98 3.17 -17.49
C THR A 43 -5.49 2.92 -17.32
N THR A 44 -4.66 3.88 -17.76
CA THR A 44 -3.20 3.75 -17.65
C THR A 44 -2.78 3.72 -16.19
N THR A 45 -3.37 4.56 -15.36
CA THR A 45 -3.07 4.59 -13.92
C THR A 45 -3.42 3.27 -13.27
N ARG A 46 -4.56 2.69 -13.62
CA ARG A 46 -4.97 1.38 -13.09
C ARG A 46 -4.00 0.29 -13.49
N VAL A 47 -3.59 0.27 -14.76
CA VAL A 47 -2.63 -0.71 -15.28
C VAL A 47 -1.29 -0.56 -14.57
N LEU A 48 -0.88 0.67 -14.28
CA LEU A 48 0.34 0.94 -13.53
C LEU A 48 0.32 0.24 -12.17
N VAL A 49 -0.75 0.40 -11.40
CA VAL A 49 -0.87 -0.19 -10.06
C VAL A 49 -0.99 -1.71 -10.16
N GLN A 50 -1.77 -2.22 -11.10
CA GLN A 50 -1.93 -3.66 -11.30
C GLN A 50 -0.61 -4.32 -11.68
N GLY A 51 0.16 -3.70 -12.56
CA GLY A 51 1.47 -4.22 -12.97
C GLY A 51 2.45 -4.24 -11.80
N ALA A 52 2.45 -3.18 -10.99
CA ALA A 52 3.27 -3.14 -9.78
C ALA A 52 2.89 -4.27 -8.82
N SER A 53 1.59 -4.48 -8.60
CA SER A 53 1.08 -5.55 -7.74
C SER A 53 1.52 -6.92 -8.24
N LYS A 54 1.47 -7.13 -9.54
CA LYS A 54 1.90 -8.40 -10.14
C LYS A 54 3.38 -8.67 -9.88
N ARG A 55 4.23 -7.64 -10.03
CA ARG A 55 5.67 -7.80 -9.82
C ARG A 55 6.00 -8.11 -8.37
N VAL A 56 5.41 -7.37 -7.43
CA VAL A 56 5.72 -7.56 -6.01
C VAL A 56 5.08 -8.82 -5.43
N SER A 57 4.01 -9.32 -6.01
CA SER A 57 3.35 -10.53 -5.50
C SER A 57 4.24 -11.77 -5.58
N LYS A 58 5.29 -11.73 -6.38
CA LYS A 58 6.28 -12.82 -6.45
C LYS A 58 7.01 -12.98 -5.12
N ASP A 59 7.34 -11.87 -4.47
CA ASP A 59 8.01 -11.87 -3.17
C ASP A 59 7.04 -11.73 -2.00
N TYR A 60 5.88 -11.12 -2.25
CA TYR A 60 4.85 -10.88 -1.24
C TYR A 60 3.50 -11.38 -1.74
N PRO A 61 3.27 -12.72 -1.68
CA PRO A 61 2.06 -13.33 -2.25
C PRO A 61 0.74 -12.77 -1.74
N PHE A 62 0.72 -12.19 -0.54
CA PHE A 62 -0.51 -11.62 0.00
C PHE A 62 -1.01 -10.42 -0.81
N LEU A 63 -0.16 -9.84 -1.66
CA LEU A 63 -0.55 -8.72 -2.53
C LEU A 63 -1.15 -9.18 -3.85
N HIS A 64 -1.21 -10.48 -4.07
CA HIS A 64 -1.70 -11.05 -5.33
C HIS A 64 -3.13 -10.64 -5.66
N PHE A 65 -3.98 -10.47 -4.63
CA PHE A 65 -5.38 -10.12 -4.88
C PHE A 65 -5.54 -8.73 -5.53
N LEU A 66 -4.56 -7.84 -5.35
CA LEU A 66 -4.60 -6.50 -5.95
C LEU A 66 -4.45 -6.52 -7.48
N GLU A 67 -4.04 -7.65 -8.05
CA GLU A 67 -4.02 -7.80 -9.51
C GLU A 67 -5.45 -7.87 -10.08
N LYS A 68 -6.40 -8.34 -9.27
CA LYS A 68 -7.76 -8.58 -9.71
C LYS A 68 -8.75 -7.57 -9.16
N MET A 69 -8.52 -7.08 -7.95
CA MET A 69 -9.41 -6.12 -7.30
C MET A 69 -8.81 -4.72 -7.37
N PRO A 70 -9.56 -3.73 -7.90
CA PRO A 70 -9.09 -2.35 -7.89
C PRO A 70 -8.83 -1.87 -6.46
N TYR A 71 -7.70 -1.20 -6.26
CA TYR A 71 -7.35 -0.68 -4.94
C TYR A 71 -8.39 0.29 -4.38
N THR A 72 -9.17 0.93 -5.26
CA THR A 72 -10.24 1.85 -4.85
C THR A 72 -11.40 1.14 -4.18
N GLU A 73 -11.53 -0.17 -4.37
CA GLU A 73 -12.58 -0.99 -3.78
C GLU A 73 -12.13 -1.70 -2.52
N VAL A 74 -10.86 -1.56 -2.14
CA VAL A 74 -10.31 -2.21 -0.96
C VAL A 74 -10.73 -1.45 0.29
N VAL A 75 -11.34 -2.14 1.23
CA VAL A 75 -11.72 -1.59 2.53
C VAL A 75 -10.62 -1.96 3.53
N PRO A 76 -9.92 -0.98 4.14
CA PRO A 76 -8.77 -1.30 5.01
C PRO A 76 -9.10 -2.29 6.13
N ALA A 77 -10.23 -2.14 6.80
CA ALA A 77 -10.59 -3.03 7.89
C ALA A 77 -10.77 -4.47 7.41
N VAL A 78 -11.41 -4.66 6.26
CA VAL A 78 -11.68 -5.99 5.71
C VAL A 78 -10.39 -6.68 5.29
N ILE A 79 -9.53 -5.95 4.57
CA ILE A 79 -8.29 -6.54 4.08
C ILE A 79 -7.30 -6.81 5.21
N THR A 80 -7.29 -5.97 6.23
CA THR A 80 -6.44 -6.19 7.40
C THR A 80 -6.83 -7.49 8.10
N GLU A 81 -8.11 -7.79 8.15
CA GLU A 81 -8.58 -9.05 8.72
C GLU A 81 -8.10 -10.23 7.87
N GLN A 82 -8.17 -10.13 6.54
CA GLN A 82 -7.66 -11.18 5.65
C GLN A 82 -6.15 -11.37 5.80
N TRP A 83 -5.43 -10.32 6.13
CA TRP A 83 -3.97 -10.36 6.29
C TRP A 83 -3.55 -10.53 7.75
N SER A 84 -4.44 -11.00 8.62
CA SER A 84 -4.16 -11.13 10.05
C SER A 84 -3.00 -12.08 10.37
N SER A 85 -2.72 -13.03 9.49
CA SER A 85 -1.60 -13.96 9.65
C SER A 85 -0.26 -13.38 9.20
N ILE A 86 -0.26 -12.21 8.57
CA ILE A 86 0.96 -11.57 8.08
C ILE A 86 1.54 -10.73 9.19
N SER A 87 2.87 -10.86 9.43
CA SER A 87 3.52 -10.05 10.47
C SER A 87 3.51 -8.57 10.07
N PRO A 88 3.50 -7.65 11.06
CA PRO A 88 3.55 -6.21 10.75
C PRO A 88 4.75 -5.82 9.89
N GLN A 89 5.90 -6.45 10.14
CA GLN A 89 7.10 -6.18 9.38
C GLN A 89 6.96 -6.59 7.92
N GLU A 90 6.43 -7.78 7.68
CA GLU A 90 6.25 -8.27 6.31
C GLU A 90 5.18 -7.47 5.58
N LEU A 91 4.09 -7.14 6.26
CA LEU A 91 3.04 -6.31 5.71
C LEU A 91 3.59 -4.95 5.25
N SER A 92 4.36 -4.30 6.13
CA SER A 92 4.96 -3.00 5.82
C SER A 92 5.95 -3.09 4.65
N LYS A 93 6.79 -4.13 4.64
CA LYS A 93 7.76 -4.34 3.56
C LYS A 93 7.07 -4.55 2.23
N GLY A 94 6.02 -5.37 2.20
CA GLY A 94 5.29 -5.66 0.97
C GLY A 94 4.60 -4.42 0.41
N LEU A 95 3.93 -3.66 1.27
CA LEU A 95 3.26 -2.44 0.85
C LEU A 95 4.24 -1.38 0.39
N LYS A 96 5.39 -1.27 1.06
CA LYS A 96 6.45 -0.36 0.64
C LYS A 96 7.00 -0.76 -0.72
N ALA A 97 7.22 -2.06 -0.93
CA ALA A 97 7.67 -2.58 -2.22
C ALA A 97 6.67 -2.27 -3.33
N LEU A 98 5.37 -2.37 -3.03
CA LEU A 98 4.32 -2.04 -3.97
C LEU A 98 4.42 -0.57 -4.41
N LEU A 99 4.57 0.34 -3.46
CA LEU A 99 4.73 1.76 -3.78
C LEU A 99 5.98 2.01 -4.63
N GLN A 100 7.10 1.38 -4.26
CA GLN A 100 8.34 1.53 -5.02
C GLN A 100 8.16 1.08 -6.46
N GLU A 101 7.48 -0.04 -6.69
CA GLU A 101 7.21 -0.53 -8.03
C GLU A 101 6.27 0.40 -8.80
N CYS A 102 5.32 1.03 -8.14
CA CYS A 102 4.49 2.05 -8.78
C CYS A 102 5.34 3.21 -9.29
N PHE A 103 6.32 3.67 -8.49
CA PHE A 103 7.20 4.75 -8.91
C PHE A 103 8.15 4.34 -10.02
N VAL A 104 8.62 3.09 -10.01
CA VAL A 104 9.43 2.58 -11.11
C VAL A 104 8.64 2.62 -12.42
N GLY A 105 7.41 2.12 -12.42
CA GLY A 105 6.55 2.15 -13.58
C GLY A 105 6.23 3.57 -14.03
N LEU A 106 5.99 4.46 -13.08
CA LEU A 106 5.71 5.86 -13.37
C LEU A 106 6.88 6.53 -14.05
N ARG A 107 8.09 6.26 -13.58
CA ARG A 107 9.32 6.77 -14.18
C ARG A 107 9.48 6.29 -15.62
N GLU A 108 9.17 5.03 -15.88
CA GLU A 108 9.23 4.48 -17.23
C GLU A 108 8.26 5.18 -18.17
N LEU A 109 7.10 5.59 -17.68
CA LEU A 109 6.07 6.24 -18.49
C LEU A 109 6.28 7.74 -18.65
N THR A 110 6.79 8.41 -17.64
CA THR A 110 6.83 9.88 -17.59
C THR A 110 8.23 10.47 -17.45
N GLY A 111 9.26 9.64 -17.29
CA GLY A 111 10.61 10.11 -17.00
C GLY A 111 10.64 10.77 -15.62
N GLU A 112 11.26 11.95 -15.54
CA GLU A 112 11.45 12.66 -14.28
C GLU A 112 10.38 13.72 -14.02
N LEU A 113 9.36 13.82 -14.87
CA LEU A 113 8.39 14.91 -14.79
C LEU A 113 7.48 14.83 -13.58
N ILE A 114 6.88 13.65 -13.33
CA ILE A 114 5.86 13.49 -12.31
C ILE A 114 6.41 12.80 -11.08
N GLY A 115 7.31 11.84 -11.27
CA GLY A 115 7.77 10.96 -10.21
C GLY A 115 8.38 11.66 -9.00
N PRO A 116 9.43 12.49 -9.17
CA PRO A 116 10.12 13.06 -8.00
C PRO A 116 9.24 13.94 -7.12
N PRO A 117 8.45 14.90 -7.64
CA PRO A 117 7.56 15.69 -6.78
C PRO A 117 6.51 14.82 -6.07
N LEU A 118 5.98 13.82 -6.77
CA LEU A 118 4.98 12.92 -6.20
C LEU A 118 5.59 12.04 -5.12
N LEU A 119 6.82 11.56 -5.33
CA LEU A 119 7.52 10.77 -4.33
C LEU A 119 7.70 11.55 -3.03
N ASP A 120 8.07 12.84 -3.13
CA ASP A 120 8.19 13.69 -1.94
C ASP A 120 6.85 13.83 -1.21
N GLU A 121 5.78 14.02 -1.95
CA GLU A 121 4.44 14.17 -1.40
C GLU A 121 4.00 12.89 -0.68
N VAL A 122 4.19 11.74 -1.30
CA VAL A 122 3.85 10.44 -0.73
C VAL A 122 4.70 10.15 0.51
N THR A 123 5.99 10.44 0.44
CA THR A 123 6.90 10.23 1.57
C THR A 123 6.45 11.03 2.78
N ARG A 124 6.09 12.30 2.58
CA ARG A 124 5.59 13.14 3.67
C ARG A 124 4.29 12.60 4.25
N GLN A 125 3.40 12.09 3.42
CA GLN A 125 2.15 11.50 3.90
C GLN A 125 2.43 10.27 4.77
N LEU A 126 3.36 9.42 4.35
CA LEU A 126 3.70 8.21 5.10
C LEU A 126 4.44 8.52 6.40
N GLU A 127 5.20 9.61 6.45
CA GLU A 127 5.89 10.03 7.68
C GLU A 127 4.91 10.43 8.79
N GLN A 128 3.68 10.75 8.44
CA GLN A 128 2.64 11.08 9.42
C GLN A 128 1.96 9.82 9.96
N MET A 129 2.35 8.67 9.48
CA MET A 129 1.83 7.40 9.97
C MET A 129 2.29 7.17 11.41
N PRO A 130 1.39 6.77 12.32
CA PRO A 130 1.72 6.56 13.74
C PRO A 130 2.71 5.43 13.95
#